data_86f549a3248f93ce03eb755790ce93d5
#
_entry.id   86f549a3248f93ce03eb755790ce93d5
#
_cell.length_a   1.000
_cell.length_b   1.000
_cell.length_c   1.000
_cell.angle_alpha   90.00
_cell.angle_beta   90.00
_cell.angle_gamma   90.00
#
_symmetry.space_group_name_H-M   'P 1'
#
loop_
_entity.id
_entity.type
_entity.pdbx_description
1 polymer ?
#
loop_
_entity_poly.entity_id
_entity_poly.type
_entity_poly.pdbx_seq_one_letter_code
_entity_poly.pdbx_strand_id
1 'polypeptide(L)'
;QAWKYKDLDYWVDLAKLLERGYFDSLFIADVVGVYDVYRGSVETSLIDADQVPVNDPFFQVPAMATVTKHLGFGVTSALTYEQPYALARKFSTLDHLTKGRVAWNVVTSYLNSAAVNLGLKQQISHDERYDIADEFLDVTYKLWEGSWDEDAVLRDREKGIFTDPSKVHPIGHKGKYFDVPGIHLSEPSPQRTPVIFQAGASTRGRAFAAKHAEGVFISPATPEQAREVSDDIRNRAVEAGRTRDSLKIFTLLTVITAESDEAAQAKYQEYLGYSNGEGMLSFYGGWTGIDFSEYDPDQPLEAIDNDSIRSVLELLATADPHRKWTPRDIIKHRSIGGLGPVLVGGPKTVADELERWVDVGGID
;
A
#
# COMPACT_ATOMS: atom_id res chain seq x y z
N GLN A 1 3.03 -8.77 -20.69
CA GLN A 1 2.78 -7.36 -21.09
C GLN A 1 3.28 -6.36 -20.02
N ALA A 2 3.67 -6.81 -18.83
CA ALA A 2 4.10 -5.94 -17.71
C ALA A 2 5.24 -4.96 -18.08
N TRP A 3 6.12 -5.31 -19.03
CA TRP A 3 7.17 -4.43 -19.55
C TRP A 3 6.66 -3.15 -20.24
N LYS A 4 5.33 -3.06 -20.52
CA LYS A 4 4.68 -1.85 -21.04
C LYS A 4 4.31 -0.82 -19.95
N TYR A 5 4.67 -1.06 -18.71
CA TYR A 5 4.35 -0.16 -17.58
C TYR A 5 4.77 1.31 -17.81
N LYS A 6 5.71 1.55 -18.70
CA LYS A 6 6.19 2.89 -19.10
C LYS A 6 5.39 3.53 -20.23
N ASP A 7 4.45 2.79 -20.86
CA ASP A 7 3.61 3.26 -21.95
C ASP A 7 2.25 3.69 -21.40
N LEU A 8 1.83 4.90 -21.70
CA LEU A 8 0.59 5.46 -21.15
C LEU A 8 -0.65 4.69 -21.61
N ASP A 9 -0.65 4.18 -22.85
CA ASP A 9 -1.74 3.39 -23.39
C ASP A 9 -1.99 2.11 -22.58
N TYR A 10 -0.95 1.51 -22.02
CA TYR A 10 -1.09 0.34 -21.13
C TYR A 10 -1.97 0.66 -19.90
N TRP A 11 -1.71 1.78 -19.24
CA TRP A 11 -2.46 2.22 -18.07
C TRP A 11 -3.90 2.62 -18.41
N VAL A 12 -4.08 3.31 -19.52
CA VAL A 12 -5.41 3.72 -20.04
C VAL A 12 -6.26 2.48 -20.37
N ASP A 13 -5.71 1.49 -21.05
CA ASP A 13 -6.42 0.27 -21.39
C ASP A 13 -6.70 -0.60 -20.15
N LEU A 14 -5.77 -0.66 -19.20
CA LEU A 14 -5.98 -1.32 -17.90
C LEU A 14 -7.15 -0.67 -17.15
N ALA A 15 -7.18 0.66 -17.05
CA ALA A 15 -8.23 1.37 -16.36
C ALA A 15 -9.62 1.12 -16.97
N LYS A 16 -9.74 1.15 -18.31
CA LYS A 16 -10.97 0.78 -19.03
C LYS A 16 -11.40 -0.66 -18.75
N LEU A 17 -10.43 -1.58 -18.70
CA LEU A 17 -10.70 -2.99 -18.43
C LEU A 17 -11.22 -3.18 -17.00
N LEU A 18 -10.59 -2.55 -16.01
CA LEU A 18 -10.99 -2.63 -14.61
C LEU A 18 -12.38 -2.01 -14.40
N GLU A 19 -12.66 -0.83 -14.96
CA GLU A 19 -13.99 -0.22 -14.85
C GLU A 19 -15.08 -1.09 -15.51
N ARG A 20 -14.80 -1.69 -16.67
CA ARG A 20 -15.70 -2.66 -17.31
C ARG A 20 -15.92 -3.91 -16.47
N GLY A 21 -14.89 -4.32 -15.69
CA GLY A 21 -14.94 -5.44 -14.77
C GLY A 21 -15.56 -5.12 -13.41
N TYR A 22 -16.10 -3.90 -13.22
CA TYR A 22 -16.69 -3.43 -11.97
C TYR A 22 -15.74 -3.45 -10.77
N PHE A 23 -14.44 -3.20 -11.01
CA PHE A 23 -13.50 -2.96 -9.93
C PHE A 23 -13.76 -1.59 -9.30
N ASP A 24 -13.73 -1.51 -7.97
CA ASP A 24 -13.94 -0.28 -7.23
C ASP A 24 -12.75 0.67 -7.35
N SER A 25 -11.53 0.11 -7.31
CA SER A 25 -10.32 0.92 -7.42
C SER A 25 -9.13 0.14 -7.98
N LEU A 26 -8.17 0.88 -8.52
CA LEU A 26 -6.82 0.42 -8.82
C LEU A 26 -5.88 0.92 -7.73
N PHE A 27 -5.32 -0.01 -6.94
CA PHE A 27 -4.29 0.30 -5.96
C PHE A 27 -2.91 0.17 -6.61
N ILE A 28 -2.11 1.23 -6.53
CA ILE A 28 -0.77 1.29 -7.12
C ILE A 28 0.24 1.35 -5.98
N ALA A 29 0.90 0.21 -5.75
CA ALA A 29 2.00 0.14 -4.80
C ALA A 29 3.22 0.91 -5.31
N ASP A 30 3.99 1.47 -4.40
CA ASP A 30 5.26 2.11 -4.69
C ASP A 30 6.28 1.84 -3.58
N VAL A 31 7.52 1.66 -3.98
CA VAL A 31 8.66 1.47 -3.09
C VAL A 31 9.81 2.36 -3.57
N VAL A 32 10.14 3.36 -2.76
CA VAL A 32 11.22 4.31 -3.08
C VAL A 32 12.55 3.74 -2.58
N GLY A 33 13.08 2.74 -3.28
CA GLY A 33 14.33 2.07 -2.93
C GLY A 33 14.50 0.79 -3.71
N VAL A 34 15.65 0.15 -3.60
CA VAL A 34 15.98 -1.11 -4.26
C VAL A 34 16.29 -2.15 -3.18
N TYR A 35 15.91 -3.40 -3.42
CA TYR A 35 16.29 -4.51 -2.57
C TYR A 35 17.76 -4.85 -2.81
N ASP A 36 18.59 -4.61 -1.81
CA ASP A 36 20.04 -4.72 -1.85
C ASP A 36 20.62 -5.61 -0.72
N VAL A 37 19.75 -6.31 0.00
CA VAL A 37 20.13 -7.15 1.14
C VAL A 37 20.69 -8.49 0.67
N TYR A 38 20.03 -9.15 -0.27
CA TYR A 38 20.45 -10.46 -0.77
C TYR A 38 21.83 -10.37 -1.44
N ARG A 39 22.81 -11.10 -0.94
CA ARG A 39 24.25 -11.04 -1.34
C ARG A 39 24.87 -9.63 -1.19
N GLY A 40 24.29 -8.76 -0.39
CA GLY A 40 24.73 -7.38 -0.25
C GLY A 40 24.76 -6.60 -1.57
N SER A 41 23.89 -6.91 -2.53
CA SER A 41 23.93 -6.39 -3.89
C SER A 41 22.53 -6.18 -4.47
N VAL A 42 22.39 -5.20 -5.35
CA VAL A 42 21.18 -4.94 -6.15
C VAL A 42 21.07 -5.87 -7.38
N GLU A 43 22.09 -6.69 -7.65
CA GLU A 43 22.19 -7.44 -8.90
C GLU A 43 21.01 -8.40 -9.10
N THR A 44 20.64 -9.17 -8.09
CA THR A 44 19.50 -10.09 -8.16
C THR A 44 18.20 -9.35 -8.43
N SER A 45 17.95 -8.23 -7.74
CA SER A 45 16.76 -7.41 -7.96
C SER A 45 16.67 -6.85 -9.38
N LEU A 46 17.81 -6.49 -9.98
CA LEU A 46 17.86 -6.00 -11.36
C LEU A 46 17.65 -7.13 -12.38
N ILE A 47 18.18 -8.32 -12.13
CA ILE A 47 18.02 -9.48 -13.02
C ILE A 47 16.55 -9.93 -13.03
N ASP A 48 15.92 -9.99 -11.87
CA ASP A 48 14.57 -10.55 -11.69
C ASP A 48 13.46 -9.50 -11.73
N ALA A 49 13.84 -8.22 -11.85
CA ALA A 49 12.93 -7.07 -11.82
C ALA A 49 12.11 -6.99 -10.52
N ASP A 50 12.75 -7.24 -9.37
CA ASP A 50 12.13 -7.20 -8.05
C ASP A 50 11.90 -5.75 -7.60
N GLN A 51 10.71 -5.21 -7.86
CA GLN A 51 10.31 -3.84 -7.55
C GLN A 51 11.19 -2.75 -8.22
N VAL A 52 11.98 -3.14 -9.21
CA VAL A 52 12.81 -2.25 -10.03
C VAL A 52 12.90 -2.84 -11.45
N PRO A 53 12.75 -2.02 -12.53
CA PRO A 53 12.43 -0.59 -12.52
C PRO A 53 10.97 -0.29 -12.19
N VAL A 54 10.72 0.86 -11.57
CA VAL A 54 9.38 1.35 -11.21
C VAL A 54 9.25 2.83 -11.55
N ASN A 55 8.05 3.27 -11.91
CA ASN A 55 7.73 4.68 -12.17
C ASN A 55 6.82 5.24 -11.07
N ASP A 56 6.92 6.55 -10.84
CA ASP A 56 6.12 7.27 -9.86
C ASP A 56 4.61 7.15 -10.18
N PRO A 57 3.77 6.64 -9.25
CA PRO A 57 2.36 6.36 -9.49
C PRO A 57 1.49 7.60 -9.68
N PHE A 58 1.94 8.80 -9.33
CA PHE A 58 1.16 10.02 -9.49
C PHE A 58 0.90 10.37 -10.98
N PHE A 59 1.82 10.02 -11.87
CA PHE A 59 1.79 10.54 -13.23
C PHE A 59 0.84 9.83 -14.18
N GLN A 60 0.52 8.55 -13.95
CA GLN A 60 -0.42 7.82 -14.79
C GLN A 60 -1.89 8.01 -14.37
N VAL A 61 -2.17 8.36 -13.12
CA VAL A 61 -3.54 8.52 -12.58
C VAL A 61 -4.38 9.52 -13.38
N PRO A 62 -3.91 10.73 -13.71
CA PRO A 62 -4.71 11.68 -14.49
C PRO A 62 -5.17 11.13 -15.84
N ALA A 63 -4.31 10.39 -16.54
CA ALA A 63 -4.67 9.80 -17.84
C ALA A 63 -5.74 8.71 -17.68
N MET A 64 -5.63 7.84 -16.69
CA MET A 64 -6.63 6.82 -16.37
C MET A 64 -7.97 7.45 -15.98
N ALA A 65 -7.94 8.54 -15.22
CA ALA A 65 -9.13 9.25 -14.78
C ALA A 65 -9.94 9.86 -15.94
N THR A 66 -9.29 10.22 -17.06
CA THR A 66 -9.98 10.77 -18.23
C THR A 66 -10.85 9.76 -18.97
N VAL A 67 -10.56 8.47 -18.85
CA VAL A 67 -11.23 7.36 -19.55
C VAL A 67 -12.14 6.53 -18.66
N THR A 68 -12.27 6.89 -17.39
CA THR A 68 -13.10 6.22 -16.39
C THR A 68 -14.03 7.21 -15.69
N LYS A 69 -15.14 6.69 -15.12
CA LYS A 69 -16.14 7.50 -14.41
C LYS A 69 -16.24 7.12 -12.91
N HIS A 70 -16.01 5.85 -12.60
CA HIS A 70 -16.26 5.27 -11.28
C HIS A 70 -14.99 4.72 -10.63
N LEU A 71 -14.03 4.21 -11.41
CA LEU A 71 -12.79 3.63 -10.90
C LEU A 71 -12.03 4.62 -10.01
N GLY A 72 -11.78 4.24 -8.75
CA GLY A 72 -10.93 4.97 -7.83
C GLY A 72 -9.43 4.64 -8.03
N PHE A 73 -8.57 5.45 -7.45
CA PHE A 73 -7.11 5.31 -7.60
C PHE A 73 -6.44 5.43 -6.24
N GLY A 74 -5.96 4.31 -5.69
CA GLY A 74 -5.15 4.29 -4.48
C GLY A 74 -3.68 4.49 -4.85
N VAL A 75 -3.11 5.63 -4.48
CA VAL A 75 -1.72 5.99 -4.77
C VAL A 75 -0.87 5.82 -3.53
N THR A 76 0.18 5.00 -3.63
CA THR A 76 1.17 4.89 -2.55
C THR A 76 2.12 6.09 -2.58
N SER A 77 2.33 6.70 -1.42
CA SER A 77 3.36 7.70 -1.23
C SER A 77 3.93 7.63 0.18
N ALA A 78 5.26 7.49 0.26
CA ALA A 78 5.99 7.39 1.52
C ALA A 78 6.14 8.77 2.16
N LEU A 79 5.50 9.00 3.30
CA LEU A 79 5.57 10.28 4.00
C LEU A 79 6.93 10.55 4.67
N THR A 80 7.72 9.51 4.97
CA THR A 80 9.00 9.64 5.70
C THR A 80 10.01 10.57 5.00
N TYR A 81 9.93 10.67 3.69
CA TYR A 81 10.88 11.43 2.87
C TYR A 81 10.24 12.63 2.15
N GLU A 82 8.94 12.81 2.29
CA GLU A 82 8.20 13.91 1.69
C GLU A 82 8.00 15.06 2.68
N GLN A 83 7.66 16.24 2.17
CA GLN A 83 7.23 17.37 2.97
C GLN A 83 5.70 17.46 2.96
N PRO A 84 5.04 17.58 4.13
CA PRO A 84 3.57 17.52 4.22
C PRO A 84 2.89 18.63 3.39
N TYR A 85 3.48 19.83 3.34
CA TYR A 85 2.97 20.93 2.53
C TYR A 85 2.96 20.63 1.02
N ALA A 86 4.06 20.05 0.52
CA ALA A 86 4.17 19.70 -0.89
C ALA A 86 3.26 18.51 -1.25
N LEU A 87 3.22 17.49 -0.38
CA LEU A 87 2.41 16.31 -0.61
C LEU A 87 0.90 16.62 -0.53
N ALA A 88 0.47 17.45 0.40
CA ALA A 88 -0.92 17.91 0.47
C ALA A 88 -1.37 18.56 -0.85
N ARG A 89 -0.52 19.39 -1.45
CA ARG A 89 -0.79 19.98 -2.78
C ARG A 89 -0.89 18.94 -3.89
N LYS A 90 0.01 17.92 -3.89
CA LYS A 90 -0.02 16.84 -4.90
C LYS A 90 -1.37 16.11 -4.84
N PHE A 91 -1.82 15.71 -3.65
CA PHE A 91 -3.10 15.01 -3.49
C PHE A 91 -4.31 15.90 -3.81
N SER A 92 -4.35 17.17 -3.38
CA SER A 92 -5.44 18.08 -3.80
C SER A 92 -5.51 18.24 -5.31
N THR A 93 -4.35 18.28 -5.99
CA THR A 93 -4.30 18.33 -7.46
C THR A 93 -4.90 17.07 -8.08
N LEU A 94 -4.52 15.88 -7.59
CA LEU A 94 -5.10 14.63 -8.08
C LEU A 94 -6.59 14.53 -7.77
N ASP A 95 -7.02 14.98 -6.61
CA ASP A 95 -8.42 14.94 -6.21
C ASP A 95 -9.29 15.81 -7.13
N HIS A 96 -8.83 17.01 -7.47
CA HIS A 96 -9.47 17.84 -8.50
C HIS A 96 -9.53 17.14 -9.86
N LEU A 97 -8.40 16.61 -10.35
CA LEU A 97 -8.29 15.98 -11.67
C LEU A 97 -9.10 14.70 -11.78
N THR A 98 -9.22 13.94 -10.68
CA THR A 98 -9.99 12.70 -10.62
C THR A 98 -11.44 12.89 -10.22
N LYS A 99 -11.84 14.12 -9.87
CA LYS A 99 -13.19 14.45 -9.38
C LYS A 99 -13.57 13.65 -8.12
N GLY A 100 -12.68 13.62 -7.14
CA GLY A 100 -12.95 12.95 -5.87
C GLY A 100 -12.71 11.43 -5.89
N ARG A 101 -11.82 10.91 -6.74
CA ARG A 101 -11.59 9.46 -6.88
C ARG A 101 -10.16 9.04 -6.56
N VAL A 102 -9.44 9.81 -5.73
CA VAL A 102 -8.10 9.45 -5.30
C VAL A 102 -8.10 9.03 -3.83
N ALA A 103 -7.27 8.05 -3.50
CA ALA A 103 -6.93 7.64 -2.15
C ALA A 103 -5.41 7.67 -1.97
N TRP A 104 -4.97 7.91 -0.75
CA TRP A 104 -3.56 7.87 -0.37
C TRP A 104 -3.27 6.62 0.46
N ASN A 105 -2.44 5.72 -0.06
CA ASN A 105 -1.85 4.66 0.74
C ASN A 105 -0.65 5.22 1.50
N VAL A 106 -0.85 5.43 2.79
CA VAL A 106 0.16 6.00 3.69
C VAL A 106 1.15 4.92 4.08
N VAL A 107 2.42 5.10 3.72
CA VAL A 107 3.50 4.21 4.12
C VAL A 107 4.62 4.99 4.79
N THR A 108 5.26 4.36 5.78
CA THR A 108 6.37 4.93 6.52
C THR A 108 7.73 4.47 6.00
N SER A 109 7.76 3.72 4.90
CA SER A 109 8.94 3.08 4.31
C SER A 109 9.67 2.11 5.26
N TYR A 110 10.59 1.31 4.73
CA TYR A 110 11.37 0.36 5.54
C TYR A 110 12.78 0.14 4.99
N LEU A 111 13.00 0.36 3.69
CA LEU A 111 14.29 0.10 3.03
C LEU A 111 15.36 1.11 3.45
N ASN A 112 16.52 0.60 3.82
CA ASN A 112 17.68 1.45 4.09
C ASN A 112 18.20 2.13 2.82
N SER A 113 18.16 1.45 1.68
CA SER A 113 18.53 2.01 0.36
C SER A 113 17.72 3.27 0.03
N ALA A 114 16.43 3.30 0.33
CA ALA A 114 15.59 4.49 0.18
C ALA A 114 16.08 5.66 1.06
N ALA A 115 16.31 5.39 2.34
CA ALA A 115 16.78 6.40 3.28
C ALA A 115 18.11 7.03 2.85
N VAL A 116 19.07 6.21 2.47
CA VAL A 116 20.42 6.67 2.04
C VAL A 116 20.34 7.47 0.75
N ASN A 117 19.57 7.00 -0.25
CA ASN A 117 19.40 7.71 -1.53
C ASN A 117 18.65 9.05 -1.37
N LEU A 118 17.88 9.22 -0.30
CA LEU A 118 17.17 10.45 0.04
C LEU A 118 17.92 11.32 1.06
N GLY A 119 19.21 11.03 1.28
CA GLY A 119 20.13 11.88 2.02
C GLY A 119 20.26 11.58 3.52
N LEU A 120 19.61 10.54 4.02
CA LEU A 120 19.79 10.10 5.40
C LEU A 120 21.04 9.22 5.52
N LYS A 121 21.61 9.11 6.72
CA LYS A 121 22.73 8.18 6.97
C LYS A 121 22.29 6.72 7.01
N GLN A 122 21.09 6.49 7.51
CA GLN A 122 20.44 5.19 7.64
C GLN A 122 18.94 5.38 7.79
N GLN A 123 18.18 4.28 7.72
CA GLN A 123 16.74 4.32 7.97
C GLN A 123 16.42 4.76 9.40
N ILE A 124 15.39 5.58 9.55
CA ILE A 124 14.84 6.01 10.84
C ILE A 124 14.23 4.79 11.55
N SER A 125 14.30 4.76 12.88
CA SER A 125 13.73 3.66 13.68
C SER A 125 12.22 3.48 13.41
N HIS A 126 11.75 2.24 13.55
CA HIS A 126 10.36 1.88 13.23
C HIS A 126 9.33 2.80 13.92
N ASP A 127 9.42 2.95 15.23
CA ASP A 127 8.42 3.70 16.00
C ASP A 127 8.53 5.20 15.75
N GLU A 128 9.73 5.73 15.57
CA GLU A 128 9.94 7.15 15.23
C GLU A 128 9.35 7.50 13.85
N ARG A 129 9.39 6.58 12.87
CA ARG A 129 8.71 6.80 11.60
C ARG A 129 7.19 6.97 11.76
N TYR A 130 6.56 6.27 12.70
CA TYR A 130 5.15 6.47 13.02
C TYR A 130 4.88 7.76 13.80
N ASP A 131 5.81 8.22 14.64
CA ASP A 131 5.69 9.52 15.30
C ASP A 131 5.76 10.66 14.28
N ILE A 132 6.67 10.58 13.33
CA ILE A 132 6.73 11.50 12.18
C ILE A 132 5.43 11.43 11.37
N ALA A 133 4.90 10.23 11.14
CA ALA A 133 3.67 10.02 10.39
C ALA A 133 2.44 10.65 11.06
N ASP A 134 2.31 10.53 12.38
CA ASP A 134 1.23 11.15 13.13
C ASP A 134 1.26 12.68 12.97
N GLU A 135 2.43 13.31 13.10
CA GLU A 135 2.56 14.76 12.92
C GLU A 135 2.37 15.18 11.46
N PHE A 136 2.88 14.39 10.51
CA PHE A 136 2.66 14.63 9.08
C PHE A 136 1.18 14.68 8.72
N LEU A 137 0.38 13.70 9.20
CA LEU A 137 -1.05 13.69 8.96
C LEU A 137 -1.77 14.84 9.68
N ASP A 138 -1.35 15.23 10.89
CA ASP A 138 -1.90 16.42 11.55
C ASP A 138 -1.72 17.68 10.69
N VAL A 139 -0.53 17.85 10.10
CA VAL A 139 -0.26 18.97 9.17
C VAL A 139 -1.13 18.89 7.92
N THR A 140 -1.21 17.73 7.28
CA THR A 140 -1.99 17.60 6.05
C THR A 140 -3.48 17.79 6.30
N TYR A 141 -4.03 17.29 7.41
CA TYR A 141 -5.42 17.55 7.80
C TYR A 141 -5.69 19.04 8.02
N LYS A 142 -4.79 19.75 8.71
CA LYS A 142 -4.91 21.22 8.87
C LYS A 142 -4.92 21.95 7.55
N LEU A 143 -4.09 21.52 6.58
CA LEU A 143 -4.06 22.09 5.25
C LEU A 143 -5.35 21.82 4.47
N TRP A 144 -5.82 20.59 4.45
CA TRP A 144 -7.00 20.17 3.67
C TRP A 144 -8.31 20.63 4.26
N GLU A 145 -8.49 20.51 5.57
CA GLU A 145 -9.77 20.77 6.24
C GLU A 145 -9.84 22.16 6.87
N GLY A 146 -8.71 22.70 7.33
CA GLY A 146 -8.70 23.91 8.16
C GLY A 146 -8.24 25.18 7.46
N SER A 147 -7.63 25.08 6.27
CA SER A 147 -7.01 26.27 5.63
C SER A 147 -7.99 27.10 4.81
N TRP A 148 -9.06 26.53 4.27
CA TRP A 148 -10.05 27.23 3.44
C TRP A 148 -11.46 26.89 3.87
N ASP A 149 -12.30 27.92 4.09
CA ASP A 149 -13.72 27.71 4.26
C ASP A 149 -14.36 27.25 2.95
N GLU A 150 -15.50 26.55 3.01
CA GLU A 150 -16.16 25.97 1.84
C GLU A 150 -16.54 27.02 0.79
N ASP A 151 -16.94 28.20 1.23
CA ASP A 151 -17.39 29.32 0.41
C ASP A 151 -16.35 30.42 0.24
N ALA A 152 -15.06 30.11 0.45
CA ALA A 152 -13.96 31.09 0.29
C ALA A 152 -13.79 31.55 -1.16
N VAL A 153 -14.06 30.68 -2.15
CA VAL A 153 -13.84 30.97 -3.58
C VAL A 153 -15.11 31.58 -4.20
N LEU A 154 -15.12 32.90 -4.41
CA LEU A 154 -16.28 33.65 -4.87
C LEU A 154 -16.39 33.70 -6.41
N ARG A 155 -15.27 33.80 -7.13
CA ARG A 155 -15.21 34.05 -8.59
C ARG A 155 -16.13 35.20 -9.04
N ASP A 156 -16.24 36.26 -8.21
CA ASP A 156 -17.08 37.45 -8.49
C ASP A 156 -16.42 38.31 -9.57
N ARG A 157 -16.92 38.20 -10.79
CA ARG A 157 -16.40 38.92 -11.95
C ARG A 157 -16.74 40.40 -11.92
N GLU A 158 -17.84 40.79 -11.30
CA GLU A 158 -18.31 42.18 -11.25
C GLU A 158 -17.42 43.01 -10.33
N LYS A 159 -17.04 42.44 -9.18
CA LYS A 159 -16.15 43.08 -8.22
C LYS A 159 -14.68 42.78 -8.47
N GLY A 160 -14.34 41.87 -9.38
CA GLY A 160 -12.95 41.46 -9.62
C GLY A 160 -12.34 40.71 -8.43
N ILE A 161 -13.15 40.01 -7.64
CA ILE A 161 -12.73 39.24 -6.46
C ILE A 161 -12.80 37.75 -6.75
N PHE A 162 -11.67 37.08 -6.69
CA PHE A 162 -11.61 35.63 -6.87
C PHE A 162 -11.92 34.89 -5.57
N THR A 163 -11.29 35.28 -4.48
CA THR A 163 -11.40 34.64 -3.14
C THR A 163 -11.65 35.70 -2.08
N ASP A 164 -12.45 35.38 -1.08
CA ASP A 164 -12.57 36.16 0.16
C ASP A 164 -11.38 35.83 1.08
N PRO A 165 -10.43 36.77 1.26
CA PRO A 165 -9.24 36.51 2.07
C PRO A 165 -9.54 36.27 3.56
N SER A 166 -10.71 36.70 4.05
CA SER A 166 -11.11 36.44 5.44
C SER A 166 -11.50 34.99 5.72
N LYS A 167 -11.69 34.21 4.66
CA LYS A 167 -12.09 32.78 4.67
C LYS A 167 -10.93 31.85 4.33
N VAL A 168 -9.70 32.36 4.32
CA VAL A 168 -8.49 31.58 4.10
C VAL A 168 -7.54 31.77 5.29
N HIS A 169 -7.23 30.67 5.95
CA HIS A 169 -6.59 30.66 7.26
C HIS A 169 -5.20 30.00 7.20
N PRO A 170 -4.14 30.68 7.68
CA PRO A 170 -2.87 30.03 7.96
C PRO A 170 -3.05 28.94 9.01
N ILE A 171 -2.46 27.76 8.80
CA ILE A 171 -2.60 26.64 9.73
C ILE A 171 -1.73 26.79 10.99
N GLY A 172 -0.69 27.63 10.95
CA GLY A 172 0.14 27.97 12.13
C GLY A 172 0.78 26.75 12.80
N HIS A 173 1.03 25.67 12.07
CA HIS A 173 1.59 24.46 12.66
C HIS A 173 3.05 24.64 13.04
N LYS A 174 3.37 24.32 14.30
CA LYS A 174 4.72 24.26 14.83
C LYS A 174 4.84 23.03 15.70
N GLY A 175 5.50 21.99 15.19
CA GLY A 175 5.63 20.69 15.85
C GLY A 175 7.08 20.29 16.12
N LYS A 176 7.25 19.00 16.42
CA LYS A 176 8.58 18.42 16.65
C LYS A 176 9.34 18.20 15.34
N TYR A 177 8.64 17.80 14.30
CA TYR A 177 9.20 17.39 13.02
C TYR A 177 8.95 18.40 11.90
N PHE A 178 7.83 19.16 11.98
CA PHE A 178 7.41 20.07 10.93
C PHE A 178 7.08 21.47 11.48
N ASP A 179 7.41 22.49 10.68
CA ASP A 179 7.01 23.88 10.91
C ASP A 179 6.35 24.38 9.62
N VAL A 180 5.03 24.53 9.62
CA VAL A 180 4.22 24.89 8.45
C VAL A 180 3.25 26.01 8.85
N PRO A 181 3.68 27.30 8.78
CA PRO A 181 2.87 28.39 9.27
C PRO A 181 1.77 28.86 8.31
N GLY A 182 1.89 28.56 7.00
CA GLY A 182 1.11 29.17 5.94
C GLY A 182 -0.26 28.56 5.64
N ILE A 183 -0.86 29.03 4.55
CA ILE A 183 -2.12 28.52 4.01
C ILE A 183 -1.87 27.37 3.05
N HIS A 184 -2.88 26.52 2.80
CA HIS A 184 -2.85 25.58 1.69
C HIS A 184 -2.91 26.30 0.33
N LEU A 185 -2.14 25.83 -0.67
CA LEU A 185 -2.07 26.47 -1.99
C LEU A 185 -3.24 26.16 -2.91
N SER A 186 -3.91 25.03 -2.70
CA SER A 186 -5.04 24.63 -3.52
C SER A 186 -6.35 25.09 -2.88
N GLU A 187 -7.32 25.51 -3.69
CA GLU A 187 -8.70 25.64 -3.23
C GLU A 187 -9.23 24.26 -2.80
N PRO A 188 -10.28 24.17 -1.99
CA PRO A 188 -10.83 22.89 -1.53
C PRO A 188 -11.12 21.94 -2.68
N SER A 189 -10.56 20.75 -2.62
CA SER A 189 -10.83 19.67 -3.57
C SER A 189 -12.11 18.90 -3.18
N PRO A 190 -12.68 18.07 -4.06
CA PRO A 190 -13.96 17.40 -3.80
C PRO A 190 -14.02 16.59 -2.51
N GLN A 191 -12.93 15.92 -2.14
CA GLN A 191 -12.83 15.13 -0.90
C GLN A 191 -12.22 15.93 0.25
N ARG A 192 -11.52 17.03 -0.02
CA ARG A 192 -10.58 17.70 0.88
C ARG A 192 -9.46 16.74 1.32
N THR A 193 -9.69 15.95 2.35
CA THR A 193 -8.82 14.82 2.71
C THR A 193 -9.10 13.64 1.78
N PRO A 194 -8.12 13.13 1.02
CA PRO A 194 -8.29 11.91 0.23
C PRO A 194 -8.57 10.72 1.16
N VAL A 195 -9.24 9.69 0.65
CA VAL A 195 -9.40 8.44 1.40
C VAL A 195 -8.03 7.91 1.84
N ILE A 196 -7.88 7.58 3.11
CA ILE A 196 -6.62 7.13 3.69
C ILE A 196 -6.59 5.61 3.75
N PHE A 197 -5.64 5.01 3.02
CA PHE A 197 -5.30 3.59 3.10
C PHE A 197 -4.05 3.38 3.94
N GLN A 198 -3.96 2.22 4.59
CA GLN A 198 -2.79 1.83 5.38
C GLN A 198 -2.64 0.30 5.44
N ALA A 199 -1.39 -0.18 5.50
CA ALA A 199 -1.05 -1.60 5.49
C ALA A 199 -0.07 -1.99 6.62
N GLY A 200 -0.29 -1.50 7.85
CA GLY A 200 0.60 -1.78 9.00
C GLY A 200 0.18 -3.01 9.80
N ALA A 201 1.00 -4.05 9.79
CA ALA A 201 0.75 -5.28 10.56
C ALA A 201 1.23 -5.22 12.02
N SER A 202 2.23 -4.38 12.33
CA SER A 202 2.78 -4.22 13.69
C SER A 202 1.76 -3.61 14.65
N THR A 203 1.98 -3.77 15.96
CA THR A 203 1.12 -3.15 17.00
C THR A 203 1.01 -1.64 16.80
N ARG A 204 2.14 -0.96 16.50
CA ARG A 204 2.16 0.50 16.26
C ARG A 204 1.45 0.84 14.93
N GLY A 205 1.65 0.02 13.89
CA GLY A 205 0.97 0.17 12.61
C GLY A 205 -0.56 0.01 12.70
N ARG A 206 -1.04 -0.99 13.44
CA ARG A 206 -2.48 -1.18 13.68
C ARG A 206 -3.10 -0.04 14.48
N ALA A 207 -2.38 0.49 15.48
CA ALA A 207 -2.83 1.66 16.24
C ALA A 207 -2.93 2.91 15.34
N PHE A 208 -1.95 3.12 14.47
CA PHE A 208 -1.96 4.19 13.49
C PHE A 208 -3.11 4.04 12.47
N ALA A 209 -3.30 2.83 11.94
CA ALA A 209 -4.42 2.54 11.04
C ALA A 209 -5.77 2.80 11.71
N ALA A 210 -5.96 2.33 12.93
CA ALA A 210 -7.19 2.53 13.71
C ALA A 210 -7.51 4.01 13.93
N LYS A 211 -6.50 4.86 14.06
CA LYS A 211 -6.65 6.30 14.24
C LYS A 211 -6.97 7.04 12.92
N HIS A 212 -6.30 6.68 11.84
CA HIS A 212 -6.24 7.51 10.63
C HIS A 212 -6.88 6.88 9.39
N ALA A 213 -6.82 5.54 9.24
CA ALA A 213 -7.22 4.90 7.99
C ALA A 213 -8.74 4.75 7.85
N GLU A 214 -9.22 4.78 6.61
CA GLU A 214 -10.56 4.38 6.19
C GLU A 214 -10.53 3.01 5.50
N GLY A 215 -9.40 2.65 4.89
CA GLY A 215 -9.15 1.32 4.36
C GLY A 215 -7.86 0.71 4.91
N VAL A 216 -7.92 -0.53 5.35
CA VAL A 216 -6.77 -1.23 5.93
C VAL A 216 -6.52 -2.51 5.16
N PHE A 217 -5.30 -2.66 4.63
CA PHE A 217 -4.86 -3.89 3.98
C PHE A 217 -4.25 -4.84 4.99
N ILE A 218 -4.72 -6.08 4.98
CA ILE A 218 -4.20 -7.18 5.80
C ILE A 218 -3.75 -8.34 4.90
N SER A 219 -2.92 -9.22 5.41
CA SER A 219 -2.39 -10.37 4.65
C SER A 219 -2.47 -11.67 5.47
N PRO A 220 -3.66 -12.05 5.96
CA PRO A 220 -3.86 -13.32 6.64
C PRO A 220 -3.79 -14.49 5.64
N ALA A 221 -3.49 -15.69 6.12
CA ALA A 221 -3.43 -16.86 5.27
C ALA A 221 -4.81 -17.52 5.08
N THR A 222 -5.73 -17.33 6.02
CA THR A 222 -7.08 -17.91 5.98
C THR A 222 -8.17 -16.92 6.36
N PRO A 223 -9.43 -17.16 5.96
CA PRO A 223 -10.56 -16.32 6.39
C PRO A 223 -10.71 -16.23 7.91
N GLU A 224 -10.45 -17.30 8.66
CA GLU A 224 -10.55 -17.30 10.12
C GLU A 224 -9.54 -16.33 10.74
N GLN A 225 -8.29 -16.36 10.28
CA GLN A 225 -7.26 -15.38 10.68
C GLN A 225 -7.62 -13.95 10.25
N ALA A 226 -8.24 -13.79 9.07
CA ALA A 226 -8.73 -12.50 8.61
C ALA A 226 -9.75 -11.92 9.59
N ARG A 227 -10.67 -12.74 10.10
CA ARG A 227 -11.66 -12.34 11.11
C ARG A 227 -11.00 -11.82 12.38
N GLU A 228 -10.04 -12.56 12.92
CA GLU A 228 -9.33 -12.16 14.14
C GLU A 228 -8.62 -10.81 13.99
N VAL A 229 -7.90 -10.63 12.87
CA VAL A 229 -7.18 -9.38 12.59
C VAL A 229 -8.14 -8.22 12.34
N SER A 230 -9.22 -8.45 11.58
CA SER A 230 -10.24 -7.45 11.29
C SER A 230 -10.93 -6.98 12.56
N ASP A 231 -11.27 -7.90 13.45
CA ASP A 231 -11.91 -7.59 14.73
C ASP A 231 -10.96 -6.82 15.65
N ASP A 232 -9.68 -7.16 15.73
CA ASP A 232 -8.68 -6.39 16.48
C ASP A 232 -8.57 -4.95 15.97
N ILE A 233 -8.45 -4.74 14.66
CA ILE A 233 -8.34 -3.40 14.07
C ILE A 233 -9.60 -2.58 14.32
N ARG A 234 -10.80 -3.15 14.12
CA ARG A 234 -12.07 -2.47 14.35
C ARG A 234 -12.28 -2.13 15.83
N ASN A 235 -11.86 -2.99 16.76
CA ASN A 235 -11.92 -2.71 18.20
C ASN A 235 -10.98 -1.55 18.56
N ARG A 236 -9.77 -1.50 18.05
CA ARG A 236 -8.84 -0.36 18.23
C ARG A 236 -9.41 0.95 17.67
N ALA A 237 -10.16 0.90 16.57
CA ALA A 237 -10.84 2.09 16.05
C ALA A 237 -11.89 2.62 17.04
N VAL A 238 -12.65 1.72 17.66
CA VAL A 238 -13.62 2.10 18.74
C VAL A 238 -12.89 2.71 19.95
N GLU A 239 -11.76 2.12 20.37
CA GLU A 239 -10.92 2.68 21.44
C GLU A 239 -10.35 4.05 21.08
N ALA A 240 -10.11 4.32 19.79
CA ALA A 240 -9.69 5.61 19.26
C ALA A 240 -10.85 6.60 19.07
N GLY A 241 -12.08 6.28 19.51
CA GLY A 241 -13.26 7.14 19.44
C GLY A 241 -13.98 7.12 18.08
N ARG A 242 -13.68 6.16 17.22
CA ARG A 242 -14.35 5.98 15.92
C ARG A 242 -15.45 4.92 15.99
N THR A 243 -16.22 4.77 14.94
CA THR A 243 -17.17 3.65 14.83
C THR A 243 -16.50 2.42 14.23
N ARG A 244 -17.02 1.24 14.54
CA ARG A 244 -16.51 -0.03 14.00
C ARG A 244 -16.57 -0.06 12.47
N ASP A 245 -17.61 0.51 11.88
CA ASP A 245 -17.85 0.54 10.43
C ASP A 245 -17.12 1.67 9.69
N SER A 246 -16.38 2.52 10.41
CA SER A 246 -15.58 3.59 9.80
C SER A 246 -14.35 3.08 9.07
N LEU A 247 -14.04 1.80 9.20
CA LEU A 247 -12.92 1.12 8.54
C LEU A 247 -13.43 0.04 7.59
N LYS A 248 -12.87 0.03 6.40
CA LYS A 248 -12.98 -1.06 5.43
C LYS A 248 -11.71 -1.91 5.48
N ILE A 249 -11.88 -3.21 5.55
CA ILE A 249 -10.76 -4.16 5.64
C ILE A 249 -10.63 -4.89 4.31
N PHE A 250 -9.46 -4.80 3.72
CA PHE A 250 -9.12 -5.47 2.46
C PHE A 250 -8.05 -6.54 2.71
N THR A 251 -8.18 -7.67 2.04
CA THR A 251 -7.15 -8.71 2.08
C THR A 251 -6.44 -8.86 0.74
N LEU A 252 -5.19 -9.28 0.79
CA LEU A 252 -4.41 -9.58 -0.40
C LEU A 252 -4.71 -11.01 -0.86
N LEU A 253 -5.32 -11.15 -2.04
CA LEU A 253 -5.57 -12.43 -2.70
C LEU A 253 -5.01 -12.42 -4.11
N THR A 254 -4.25 -13.44 -4.48
CA THR A 254 -3.85 -13.67 -5.87
C THR A 254 -4.79 -14.69 -6.50
N VAL A 255 -5.60 -14.25 -7.45
CA VAL A 255 -6.59 -15.11 -8.12
C VAL A 255 -6.05 -15.57 -9.47
N ILE A 256 -5.97 -16.88 -9.67
CA ILE A 256 -5.64 -17.52 -10.94
C ILE A 256 -6.85 -18.33 -11.39
N THR A 257 -7.54 -17.81 -12.41
CA THR A 257 -8.77 -18.43 -12.91
C THR A 257 -8.69 -18.78 -14.40
N ALA A 258 -9.46 -19.78 -14.79
CA ALA A 258 -9.68 -20.19 -16.17
C ALA A 258 -11.12 -20.75 -16.30
N GLU A 259 -11.46 -21.37 -17.43
CA GLU A 259 -12.80 -21.93 -17.69
C GLU A 259 -13.19 -23.11 -16.79
N SER A 260 -12.22 -23.81 -16.20
CA SER A 260 -12.43 -24.91 -15.24
C SER A 260 -11.32 -24.93 -14.18
N ASP A 261 -11.51 -25.71 -13.11
CA ASP A 261 -10.51 -25.90 -12.06
C ASP A 261 -9.23 -26.53 -12.61
N GLU A 262 -9.34 -27.52 -13.50
CA GLU A 262 -8.20 -28.17 -14.14
C GLU A 262 -7.41 -27.22 -15.02
N ALA A 263 -8.10 -26.39 -15.81
CA ALA A 263 -7.45 -25.37 -16.65
C ALA A 263 -6.79 -24.29 -15.82
N ALA A 264 -7.39 -23.87 -14.71
CA ALA A 264 -6.82 -22.91 -13.77
C ALA A 264 -5.56 -23.48 -13.10
N GLN A 265 -5.60 -24.77 -12.70
CA GLN A 265 -4.45 -25.45 -12.11
C GLN A 265 -3.30 -25.60 -13.11
N ALA A 266 -3.58 -25.93 -14.37
CA ALA A 266 -2.58 -25.99 -15.42
C ALA A 266 -1.92 -24.62 -15.65
N LYS A 267 -2.70 -23.56 -15.66
CA LYS A 267 -2.22 -22.16 -15.75
C LYS A 267 -1.33 -21.78 -14.56
N TYR A 268 -1.70 -22.19 -13.36
CA TYR A 268 -0.88 -21.97 -12.16
C TYR A 268 0.48 -22.66 -12.27
N GLN A 269 0.52 -23.92 -12.74
CA GLN A 269 1.77 -24.65 -12.95
C GLN A 269 2.63 -24.02 -14.05
N GLU A 270 2.02 -23.52 -15.12
CA GLU A 270 2.72 -22.75 -16.15
C GLU A 270 3.38 -21.50 -15.54
N TYR A 271 2.65 -20.73 -14.72
CA TYR A 271 3.18 -19.53 -14.08
C TYR A 271 4.33 -19.82 -13.12
N LEU A 272 4.24 -20.92 -12.35
CA LEU A 272 5.34 -21.37 -11.49
C LEU A 272 6.61 -21.68 -12.30
N GLY A 273 6.48 -22.17 -13.53
CA GLY A 273 7.60 -22.42 -14.43
C GLY A 273 8.38 -21.16 -14.86
N TYR A 274 7.77 -19.98 -14.72
CA TYR A 274 8.44 -18.69 -15.01
C TYR A 274 9.00 -17.99 -13.76
N SER A 275 8.77 -18.54 -12.57
CA SER A 275 9.25 -17.93 -11.33
C SER A 275 10.77 -18.17 -11.17
N ASN A 276 11.49 -17.15 -10.72
CA ASN A 276 12.90 -17.26 -10.34
C ASN A 276 13.04 -17.31 -8.82
N GLY A 277 13.74 -18.34 -8.34
CA GLY A 277 13.88 -18.58 -6.91
C GLY A 277 14.75 -17.54 -6.20
N GLU A 278 15.81 -17.05 -6.81
CA GLU A 278 16.70 -16.06 -6.20
C GLU A 278 16.02 -14.70 -6.05
N GLY A 279 15.20 -14.29 -7.03
CA GLY A 279 14.38 -13.09 -6.93
C GLY A 279 13.44 -13.11 -5.72
N MET A 280 12.84 -14.26 -5.44
CA MET A 280 11.99 -14.39 -4.25
C MET A 280 12.79 -14.24 -2.95
N LEU A 281 14.01 -14.78 -2.86
CA LEU A 281 14.87 -14.58 -1.68
C LEU A 281 15.35 -13.12 -1.56
N SER A 282 15.63 -12.46 -2.69
CA SER A 282 15.93 -11.03 -2.73
C SER A 282 14.76 -10.19 -2.19
N PHE A 283 13.56 -10.49 -2.63
CA PHE A 283 12.33 -9.82 -2.22
C PHE A 283 12.06 -9.99 -0.70
N TYR A 284 12.14 -11.22 -0.20
CA TYR A 284 12.01 -11.50 1.23
C TYR A 284 13.16 -10.88 2.04
N GLY A 285 14.38 -10.90 1.52
CA GLY A 285 15.54 -10.24 2.11
C GLY A 285 15.32 -8.74 2.28
N GLY A 286 14.79 -8.07 1.26
CA GLY A 286 14.44 -6.66 1.31
C GLY A 286 13.39 -6.33 2.37
N TRP A 287 12.37 -7.17 2.54
CA TRP A 287 11.32 -6.97 3.55
C TRP A 287 11.81 -7.18 4.99
N THR A 288 12.72 -8.11 5.18
CA THR A 288 13.09 -8.63 6.51
C THR A 288 14.46 -8.15 6.99
N GLY A 289 15.28 -7.64 6.09
CA GLY A 289 16.68 -7.31 6.37
C GLY A 289 17.59 -8.52 6.50
N ILE A 290 17.15 -9.72 6.07
CA ILE A 290 17.90 -10.97 6.16
C ILE A 290 18.53 -11.29 4.81
N ASP A 291 19.85 -11.51 4.80
CA ASP A 291 20.53 -12.09 3.63
C ASP A 291 20.38 -13.61 3.62
N PHE A 292 19.37 -14.10 2.90
CA PHE A 292 19.12 -15.54 2.77
C PHE A 292 20.24 -16.29 2.01
N SER A 293 21.17 -15.61 1.36
CA SER A 293 22.31 -16.25 0.70
C SER A 293 23.35 -16.79 1.68
N GLU A 294 23.32 -16.33 2.94
CA GLU A 294 24.22 -16.78 4.01
C GLU A 294 23.78 -18.12 4.63
N TYR A 295 22.59 -18.64 4.28
CA TYR A 295 22.04 -19.85 4.87
C TYR A 295 21.96 -20.99 3.85
N ASP A 296 22.14 -22.23 4.34
CA ASP A 296 21.89 -23.41 3.53
C ASP A 296 20.43 -23.41 3.03
N PRO A 297 20.17 -23.59 1.74
CA PRO A 297 18.82 -23.60 1.19
C PRO A 297 17.86 -24.60 1.83
N ASP A 298 18.37 -25.68 2.41
CA ASP A 298 17.60 -26.74 3.06
C ASP A 298 17.67 -26.67 4.60
N GLN A 299 18.31 -25.66 5.17
CA GLN A 299 18.37 -25.46 6.61
C GLN A 299 17.03 -24.93 7.13
N PRO A 300 16.39 -25.59 8.14
CA PRO A 300 15.23 -25.05 8.80
C PRO A 300 15.51 -23.69 9.43
N LEU A 301 14.71 -22.68 9.13
CA LEU A 301 14.84 -21.32 9.68
C LEU A 301 14.71 -21.29 11.19
N GLU A 302 13.93 -22.20 11.77
CA GLU A 302 13.78 -22.38 13.23
C GLU A 302 15.11 -22.68 13.96
N ALA A 303 16.10 -23.23 13.25
CA ALA A 303 17.43 -23.55 13.79
C ALA A 303 18.37 -22.32 13.84
N ILE A 304 17.90 -21.16 13.36
CA ILE A 304 18.69 -19.94 13.26
C ILE A 304 18.26 -19.00 14.40
N ASP A 305 19.18 -18.72 15.31
CA ASP A 305 18.93 -17.80 16.44
C ASP A 305 19.14 -16.34 15.99
N ASN A 306 18.09 -15.76 15.40
CA ASN A 306 18.08 -14.38 14.92
C ASN A 306 16.67 -13.79 15.07
N ASP A 307 16.55 -12.61 15.66
CA ASP A 307 15.25 -11.95 15.91
C ASP A 307 14.49 -11.64 14.60
N SER A 308 15.19 -11.28 13.53
CA SER A 308 14.59 -11.05 12.21
C SER A 308 14.04 -12.34 11.61
N ILE A 309 14.74 -13.47 11.79
CA ILE A 309 14.26 -14.80 11.37
C ILE A 309 13.00 -15.19 12.14
N ARG A 310 12.94 -14.91 13.46
CA ARG A 310 11.71 -15.17 14.24
C ARG A 310 10.50 -14.41 13.66
N SER A 311 10.66 -13.16 13.28
CA SER A 311 9.59 -12.38 12.65
C SER A 311 9.18 -12.95 11.29
N VAL A 312 10.12 -13.47 10.50
CA VAL A 312 9.83 -14.18 9.24
C VAL A 312 9.06 -15.46 9.51
N LEU A 313 9.49 -16.25 10.51
CA LEU A 313 8.81 -17.48 10.88
C LEU A 313 7.38 -17.22 11.37
N GLU A 314 7.15 -16.19 12.17
CA GLU A 314 5.81 -15.75 12.55
C GLU A 314 4.94 -15.45 11.31
N LEU A 315 5.49 -14.74 10.34
CA LEU A 315 4.82 -14.45 9.07
C LEU A 315 4.52 -15.72 8.27
N LEU A 316 5.49 -16.62 8.14
CA LEU A 316 5.35 -17.88 7.38
C LEU A 316 4.47 -18.90 8.11
N ALA A 317 4.50 -18.93 9.44
CA ALA A 317 3.64 -19.79 10.25
C ALA A 317 2.15 -19.46 10.09
N THR A 318 1.81 -18.22 9.73
CA THR A 318 0.43 -17.89 9.39
C THR A 318 -0.05 -18.63 8.13
N ALA A 319 0.85 -18.94 7.20
CA ALA A 319 0.53 -19.66 5.97
C ALA A 319 0.46 -21.20 6.17
N ASP A 320 1.39 -21.75 6.93
CA ASP A 320 1.43 -23.18 7.29
C ASP A 320 2.16 -23.36 8.63
N PRO A 321 1.42 -23.45 9.75
CA PRO A 321 2.01 -23.52 11.10
C PRO A 321 2.72 -24.86 11.40
N HIS A 322 2.52 -25.86 10.55
CA HIS A 322 3.13 -27.20 10.75
C HIS A 322 4.37 -27.43 9.90
N ARG A 323 4.68 -26.50 9.00
CA ARG A 323 5.84 -26.60 8.10
C ARG A 323 7.09 -26.08 8.77
N LYS A 324 8.16 -26.86 8.67
CA LYS A 324 9.52 -26.38 8.98
C LYS A 324 10.06 -25.65 7.76
N TRP A 325 9.87 -24.34 7.75
CA TRP A 325 10.25 -23.50 6.63
C TRP A 325 11.76 -23.44 6.43
N THR A 326 12.19 -23.61 5.19
CA THR A 326 13.55 -23.42 4.72
C THR A 326 13.59 -22.31 3.66
N PRO A 327 14.76 -21.73 3.31
CA PRO A 327 14.88 -20.82 2.15
C PRO A 327 14.28 -21.43 0.87
N ARG A 328 14.49 -22.74 0.63
CA ARG A 328 13.91 -23.47 -0.51
C ARG A 328 12.38 -23.52 -0.46
N ASP A 329 11.81 -23.66 0.71
CA ASP A 329 10.35 -23.66 0.87
C ASP A 329 9.75 -22.29 0.58
N ILE A 330 10.42 -21.19 0.95
CA ILE A 330 10.02 -19.82 0.59
C ILE A 330 9.93 -19.73 -0.94
N ILE A 331 10.98 -20.13 -1.66
CA ILE A 331 10.97 -20.14 -3.12
C ILE A 331 9.78 -20.94 -3.65
N LYS A 332 9.63 -22.18 -3.21
CA LYS A 332 8.66 -23.13 -3.75
C LYS A 332 7.20 -22.69 -3.52
N HIS A 333 6.92 -22.10 -2.37
CA HIS A 333 5.55 -21.86 -1.93
C HIS A 333 5.13 -20.38 -1.99
N ARG A 334 6.07 -19.46 -2.22
CA ARG A 334 5.81 -18.02 -2.19
C ARG A 334 6.18 -17.29 -3.48
N SER A 335 6.62 -18.01 -4.50
CA SER A 335 6.98 -17.43 -5.81
C SER A 335 5.80 -16.80 -6.55
N ILE A 336 4.57 -17.18 -6.21
CA ILE A 336 3.35 -16.54 -6.69
C ILE A 336 2.53 -16.13 -5.47
N GLY A 337 1.93 -14.94 -5.51
CA GLY A 337 1.11 -14.41 -4.43
C GLY A 337 1.87 -13.66 -3.34
N GLY A 338 3.17 -13.78 -3.26
CA GLY A 338 3.99 -13.05 -2.28
C GLY A 338 3.55 -13.32 -0.84
N LEU A 339 3.01 -12.31 -0.14
CA LEU A 339 2.52 -12.43 1.24
C LEU A 339 1.11 -13.02 1.34
N GLY A 340 0.29 -12.86 0.29
CA GLY A 340 -1.10 -13.30 0.30
C GLY A 340 -1.28 -14.76 -0.14
N PRO A 341 -2.44 -15.37 0.16
CA PRO A 341 -2.81 -16.66 -0.39
C PRO A 341 -3.08 -16.60 -1.88
N VAL A 342 -2.91 -17.73 -2.54
CA VAL A 342 -3.19 -17.91 -3.97
C VAL A 342 -4.45 -18.77 -4.10
N LEU A 343 -5.46 -18.22 -4.75
CA LEU A 343 -6.72 -18.88 -5.08
C LEU A 343 -6.68 -19.33 -6.54
N VAL A 344 -6.75 -20.64 -6.75
CA VAL A 344 -6.70 -21.25 -8.08
C VAL A 344 -7.99 -22.00 -8.34
N GLY A 345 -8.74 -21.63 -9.38
CA GLY A 345 -9.99 -22.34 -9.70
C GLY A 345 -10.74 -21.75 -10.88
N GLY A 346 -11.76 -22.49 -11.33
CA GLY A 346 -12.76 -22.01 -12.27
C GLY A 346 -13.68 -20.96 -11.64
N PRO A 347 -14.59 -20.35 -12.42
CA PRO A 347 -15.40 -19.24 -11.97
C PRO A 347 -16.21 -19.51 -10.71
N LYS A 348 -16.77 -20.72 -10.58
CA LYS A 348 -17.56 -21.08 -9.41
C LYS A 348 -16.69 -21.24 -8.15
N THR A 349 -15.60 -21.99 -8.25
CA THR A 349 -14.65 -22.20 -7.14
C THR A 349 -14.09 -20.88 -6.63
N VAL A 350 -13.74 -19.97 -7.54
CA VAL A 350 -13.27 -18.63 -7.19
C VAL A 350 -14.36 -17.81 -6.50
N ALA A 351 -15.59 -17.82 -7.03
CA ALA A 351 -16.69 -17.08 -6.44
C ALA A 351 -17.04 -17.56 -5.02
N ASP A 352 -17.16 -18.89 -4.85
CA ASP A 352 -17.47 -19.51 -3.55
C ASP A 352 -16.39 -19.17 -2.48
N GLU A 353 -15.11 -19.15 -2.87
CA GLU A 353 -14.03 -18.83 -1.95
C GLU A 353 -13.97 -17.33 -1.65
N LEU A 354 -14.21 -16.46 -2.61
CA LEU A 354 -14.31 -15.01 -2.36
C LEU A 354 -15.47 -14.69 -1.40
N GLU A 355 -16.63 -15.33 -1.57
CA GLU A 355 -17.77 -15.23 -0.64
C GLU A 355 -17.38 -15.66 0.77
N ARG A 356 -16.63 -16.77 0.89
CA ARG A 356 -16.11 -17.24 2.18
C ARG A 356 -15.17 -16.23 2.85
N TRP A 357 -14.31 -15.55 2.09
CA TRP A 357 -13.45 -14.49 2.62
C TRP A 357 -14.27 -13.31 3.19
N VAL A 358 -15.37 -12.95 2.55
CA VAL A 358 -16.29 -11.92 3.06
C VAL A 358 -17.03 -12.40 4.31
N ASP A 359 -17.73 -13.55 4.22
CA ASP A 359 -18.65 -14.02 5.26
C ASP A 359 -17.92 -14.48 6.52
N VAL A 360 -16.90 -15.33 6.35
CA VAL A 360 -16.11 -15.88 7.47
C VAL A 360 -15.02 -14.86 7.86
N GLY A 361 -14.29 -14.34 6.90
CA GLY A 361 -13.15 -13.44 7.13
C GLY A 361 -13.53 -12.04 7.62
N GLY A 362 -14.77 -11.61 7.37
CA GLY A 362 -15.26 -10.28 7.77
C GLY A 362 -14.50 -9.15 7.10
N ILE A 363 -14.02 -9.39 5.90
CA ILE A 363 -13.45 -8.36 5.03
C ILE A 363 -14.57 -7.69 4.23
N ASP A 364 -14.27 -6.52 3.64
CA ASP A 364 -15.24 -5.68 2.92
C ASP A 364 -15.11 -5.75 1.40
#